data_0a680fb01de1c3f06170b6b14909f833
#
_entry.id   0a680fb01de1c3f06170b6b14909f833
#
_cell.length_a   1.000
_cell.length_b   1.000
_cell.length_c   1.000
_cell.angle_alpha   90.00
_cell.angle_beta   90.00
_cell.angle_gamma   90.00
#
_symmetry.space_group_name_H-M   'P 1'
#
loop_
_entity.id
_entity.type
_entity.pdbx_description
1 polymer ?
#
loop_
_entity_poly.entity_id
_entity_poly.type
_entity_poly.pdbx_seq_one_letter_code
_entity_poly.pdbx_strand_id
1 'polypeptide(L)'
;MSSSPLQANLYALGAIALWASLASLGVSLTHIPPFLLTGITLIIGSVPAWPFVLRDPSQWRIPMRTLALGVYGLFAYHFLLFIALRHAPPVEANLVNYLWPLFIVVLAPVVLPGVALRVPHVVAALLGFGGAAIAIVGGRELSGTLAWGYIPAAAAAFIWATYSLMTKRVTAFPTTAIGLFGLVSGALSLLCHVLLEPSVTLQARDWSLLAVLGLGPLGGAFYLWD
;
A
#
# COMPACT_ATOMS: atom_id res chain seq x y z
N MET A 1 -14.86 22.51 0.73
CA MET A 1 -13.91 23.60 0.36
C MET A 1 -12.95 22.99 -0.64
N SER A 2 -12.92 23.47 -1.88
CA SER A 2 -11.94 22.99 -2.88
C SER A 2 -10.55 23.45 -2.45
N SER A 3 -9.63 22.50 -2.26
CA SER A 3 -8.22 22.82 -2.00
C SER A 3 -7.64 23.60 -3.17
N SER A 4 -6.77 24.58 -2.88
CA SER A 4 -6.05 25.26 -3.96
C SER A 4 -5.13 24.27 -4.68
N PRO A 5 -4.81 24.46 -5.99
CA PRO A 5 -3.89 23.57 -6.71
C PRO A 5 -2.55 23.38 -6.01
N LEU A 6 -2.06 24.41 -5.33
CA LEU A 6 -0.81 24.34 -4.54
C LEU A 6 -0.97 23.39 -3.34
N GLN A 7 -2.09 23.49 -2.62
CA GLN A 7 -2.35 22.59 -1.47
C GLN A 7 -2.48 21.13 -1.91
N ALA A 8 -3.18 20.86 -3.01
CA ALA A 8 -3.29 19.50 -3.56
C ALA A 8 -1.91 18.93 -3.94
N ASN A 9 -1.07 19.74 -4.58
CA ASN A 9 0.30 19.32 -4.92
C ASN A 9 1.15 19.05 -3.67
N LEU A 10 1.03 19.87 -2.62
CA LEU A 10 1.77 19.69 -1.36
C LEU A 10 1.31 18.40 -0.64
N TYR A 11 0.02 18.11 -0.62
CA TYR A 11 -0.51 16.87 -0.04
C TYR A 11 -0.02 15.65 -0.83
N ALA A 12 -0.05 15.69 -2.16
CA ALA A 12 0.46 14.62 -3.00
C ALA A 12 1.97 14.39 -2.78
N LEU A 13 2.77 15.44 -2.72
CA LEU A 13 4.21 15.34 -2.42
C LEU A 13 4.45 14.76 -1.02
N GLY A 14 3.68 15.18 -0.03
CA GLY A 14 3.74 14.62 1.33
C GLY A 14 3.44 13.13 1.35
N ALA A 15 2.37 12.69 0.66
CA ALA A 15 2.02 11.29 0.53
C ALA A 15 3.13 10.47 -0.15
N ILE A 16 3.70 10.98 -1.24
CA ILE A 16 4.80 10.34 -1.98
C ILE A 16 6.04 10.20 -1.08
N ALA A 17 6.40 11.26 -0.33
CA ALA A 17 7.54 11.23 0.58
C ALA A 17 7.35 10.18 1.69
N LEU A 18 6.14 10.05 2.25
CA LEU A 18 5.82 9.01 3.22
C LEU A 18 5.92 7.62 2.58
N TRP A 19 5.33 7.38 1.40
CA TRP A 19 5.41 6.09 0.73
C TRP A 19 6.84 5.73 0.32
N ALA A 20 7.69 6.69 0.00
CA ALA A 20 9.11 6.45 -0.31
C ALA A 20 9.86 5.80 0.87
N SER A 21 9.43 6.03 2.11
CA SER A 21 10.02 5.41 3.32
C SER A 21 9.53 3.98 3.59
N LEU A 22 8.45 3.53 2.94
CA LEU A 22 7.78 2.25 3.22
C LEU A 22 8.71 1.04 3.11
N ALA A 23 9.45 0.94 2.01
CA ALA A 23 10.33 -0.20 1.77
C ALA A 23 11.49 -0.25 2.78
N SER A 24 12.12 0.90 3.08
CA SER A 24 13.22 0.99 4.04
C SER A 24 12.79 0.63 5.46
N LEU A 25 11.61 1.11 5.88
CA LEU A 25 11.02 0.74 7.17
C LEU A 25 10.65 -0.74 7.21
N GLY A 26 10.05 -1.27 6.14
CA GLY A 26 9.70 -2.69 6.02
C GLY A 26 10.93 -3.60 6.13
N VAL A 27 12.04 -3.23 5.49
CA VAL A 27 13.31 -3.97 5.59
C VAL A 27 13.86 -3.96 7.01
N SER A 28 13.75 -2.83 7.72
CA SER A 28 14.21 -2.71 9.11
C SER A 28 13.41 -3.60 10.08
N LEU A 29 12.25 -4.08 9.67
CA LEU A 29 11.31 -4.88 10.46
C LEU A 29 11.10 -6.30 9.91
N THR A 30 12.02 -6.81 9.08
CA THR A 30 11.92 -8.14 8.47
C THR A 30 11.95 -9.30 9.48
N HIS A 31 12.43 -9.06 10.70
CA HIS A 31 12.37 -10.04 11.80
C HIS A 31 10.97 -10.21 12.39
N ILE A 32 10.05 -9.25 12.16
CA ILE A 32 8.67 -9.33 12.61
C ILE A 32 7.85 -10.13 11.58
N PRO A 33 7.04 -11.12 12.01
CA PRO A 33 6.17 -11.87 11.09
C PRO A 33 5.25 -10.96 10.25
N PRO A 34 5.05 -11.25 8.96
CA PRO A 34 4.33 -10.34 8.04
C PRO A 34 2.91 -9.98 8.45
N PHE A 35 2.15 -10.93 9.01
CA PHE A 35 0.80 -10.63 9.50
C PHE A 35 0.83 -9.75 10.75
N LEU A 36 1.77 -10.00 11.68
CA LEU A 36 1.93 -9.15 12.86
C LEU A 36 2.32 -7.73 12.46
N LEU A 37 3.30 -7.59 11.56
CA LEU A 37 3.76 -6.30 11.04
C LEU A 37 2.61 -5.54 10.37
N THR A 38 1.92 -6.16 9.43
CA THR A 38 0.76 -5.58 8.73
C THR A 38 -0.34 -5.20 9.72
N GLY A 39 -0.65 -6.08 10.66
CA GLY A 39 -1.73 -5.91 11.62
C GLY A 39 -1.53 -4.68 12.52
N ILE A 40 -0.39 -4.62 13.19
CA ILE A 40 -0.07 -3.50 14.10
C ILE A 40 -0.02 -2.18 13.32
N THR A 41 0.67 -2.15 12.19
CA THR A 41 0.86 -0.90 11.43
C THR A 41 -0.43 -0.37 10.82
N LEU A 42 -1.33 -1.21 10.34
CA LEU A 42 -2.64 -0.78 9.83
C LEU A 42 -3.58 -0.30 10.94
N ILE A 43 -3.54 -0.93 12.13
CA ILE A 43 -4.30 -0.43 13.28
C ILE A 43 -3.77 0.94 13.70
N ILE A 44 -2.46 1.11 13.83
CA ILE A 44 -1.85 2.41 14.13
C ILE A 44 -2.22 3.44 13.04
N GLY A 45 -2.17 3.07 11.77
CA GLY A 45 -2.56 3.90 10.63
C GLY A 45 -4.03 4.29 10.62
N SER A 46 -4.90 3.58 11.32
CA SER A 46 -6.32 3.92 11.47
C SER A 46 -6.59 5.06 12.47
N VAL A 47 -5.67 5.26 13.43
CA VAL A 47 -5.85 6.18 14.57
C VAL A 47 -6.19 7.62 14.16
N PRO A 48 -5.60 8.21 13.10
CA PRO A 48 -5.95 9.57 12.69
C PRO A 48 -7.44 9.78 12.34
N ALA A 49 -8.15 8.74 11.94
CA ALA A 49 -9.59 8.84 11.66
C ALA A 49 -10.46 8.86 12.93
N TRP A 50 -9.97 8.30 14.05
CA TRP A 50 -10.78 8.07 15.25
C TRP A 50 -11.40 9.35 15.84
N PRO A 51 -10.69 10.49 15.96
CA PRO A 51 -11.29 11.71 16.50
C PRO A 51 -12.49 12.23 15.69
N PHE A 52 -12.50 11.99 14.40
CA PHE A 52 -13.59 12.39 13.51
C PHE A 52 -14.78 11.44 13.64
N VAL A 53 -14.53 10.15 13.68
CA VAL A 53 -15.56 9.11 13.79
C VAL A 53 -16.20 9.09 15.19
N LEU A 54 -15.44 9.38 16.25
CA LEU A 54 -16.01 9.51 17.59
C LEU A 54 -16.98 10.69 17.70
N ARG A 55 -16.79 11.74 16.88
CA ARG A 55 -17.71 12.88 16.78
C ARG A 55 -18.90 12.58 15.89
N ASP A 56 -18.69 11.83 14.82
CA ASP A 56 -19.70 11.44 13.83
C ASP A 56 -19.51 10.00 13.35
N PRO A 57 -20.13 9.01 14.04
CA PRO A 57 -20.02 7.59 13.67
C PRO A 57 -20.58 7.25 12.28
N SER A 58 -21.38 8.15 11.67
CA SER A 58 -21.94 7.93 10.34
C SER A 58 -20.87 7.87 9.25
N GLN A 59 -19.67 8.46 9.49
CA GLN A 59 -18.54 8.46 8.57
C GLN A 59 -17.98 7.05 8.30
N TRP A 60 -18.24 6.09 9.17
CA TRP A 60 -17.88 4.67 8.93
C TRP A 60 -19.04 3.82 8.43
N ARG A 61 -20.20 4.42 8.14
CA ARG A 61 -21.32 3.73 7.49
C ARG A 61 -21.12 3.69 5.98
N ILE A 62 -20.31 2.74 5.53
CA ILE A 62 -19.99 2.54 4.13
C ILE A 62 -20.55 1.22 3.62
N PRO A 63 -20.82 1.08 2.30
CA PRO A 63 -21.27 -0.18 1.72
C PRO A 63 -20.25 -1.30 1.95
N MET A 64 -20.74 -2.52 2.22
CA MET A 64 -19.88 -3.69 2.44
C MET A 64 -18.92 -3.95 1.27
N ARG A 65 -19.36 -3.67 0.03
CA ARG A 65 -18.49 -3.80 -1.16
C ARG A 65 -17.30 -2.84 -1.12
N THR A 66 -17.50 -1.62 -0.63
CA THR A 66 -16.43 -0.62 -0.46
C THR A 66 -15.48 -1.05 0.66
N LEU A 67 -16.02 -1.55 1.77
CA LEU A 67 -15.19 -2.09 2.87
C LEU A 67 -14.35 -3.29 2.38
N ALA A 68 -14.98 -4.24 1.68
CA ALA A 68 -14.27 -5.41 1.15
C ALA A 68 -13.16 -5.01 0.17
N LEU A 69 -13.40 -4.00 -0.67
CA LEU A 69 -12.37 -3.45 -1.56
C LEU A 69 -11.23 -2.80 -0.76
N GLY A 70 -11.54 -2.02 0.28
CA GLY A 70 -10.52 -1.42 1.15
C GLY A 70 -9.66 -2.47 1.86
N VAL A 71 -10.29 -3.52 2.39
CA VAL A 71 -9.59 -4.65 3.01
C VAL A 71 -8.72 -5.39 1.98
N TYR A 72 -9.25 -5.66 0.79
CA TYR A 72 -8.49 -6.26 -0.31
C TYR A 72 -7.23 -5.43 -0.63
N GLY A 73 -7.39 -4.11 -0.80
CA GLY A 73 -6.28 -3.22 -1.11
C GLY A 73 -5.25 -3.13 0.01
N LEU A 74 -5.69 -2.87 1.24
CA LEU A 74 -4.76 -2.61 2.34
C LEU A 74 -4.15 -3.90 2.93
N PHE A 75 -4.98 -4.88 3.25
CA PHE A 75 -4.51 -6.12 3.87
C PHE A 75 -3.62 -6.93 2.91
N ALA A 76 -4.17 -7.30 1.74
CA ALA A 76 -3.46 -8.21 0.86
C ALA A 76 -2.20 -7.57 0.24
N TYR A 77 -2.26 -6.29 -0.13
CA TYR A 77 -1.09 -5.58 -0.66
C TYR A 77 0.07 -5.54 0.33
N HIS A 78 -0.16 -5.03 1.54
CA HIS A 78 0.93 -4.86 2.51
C HIS A 78 1.46 -6.20 3.01
N PHE A 79 0.58 -7.18 3.24
CA PHE A 79 0.99 -8.52 3.60
C PHE A 79 1.93 -9.13 2.54
N LEU A 80 1.54 -9.09 1.26
CA LEU A 80 2.37 -9.63 0.18
C LEU A 80 3.67 -8.83 -0.02
N LEU A 81 3.63 -7.50 0.14
CA LEU A 81 4.83 -6.68 0.06
C LEU A 81 5.82 -7.03 1.16
N PHE A 82 5.38 -7.22 2.40
CA PHE A 82 6.27 -7.59 3.49
C PHE A 82 6.82 -9.01 3.34
N ILE A 83 6.05 -9.95 2.78
CA ILE A 83 6.59 -11.26 2.36
C ILE A 83 7.67 -11.09 1.30
N ALA A 84 7.42 -10.27 0.26
CA ALA A 84 8.37 -10.04 -0.82
C ALA A 84 9.70 -9.48 -0.31
N LEU A 85 9.65 -8.44 0.55
CA LEU A 85 10.84 -7.81 1.13
C LEU A 85 11.64 -8.74 2.05
N ARG A 86 11.01 -9.78 2.58
CA ARG A 86 11.66 -10.80 3.41
C ARG A 86 12.38 -11.87 2.57
N HIS A 87 11.86 -12.18 1.39
CA HIS A 87 12.26 -13.35 0.61
C HIS A 87 12.86 -13.03 -0.75
N ALA A 88 13.16 -11.75 -1.00
CA ALA A 88 13.93 -11.30 -2.15
C ALA A 88 14.80 -10.10 -1.77
N PRO A 89 15.87 -9.81 -2.51
CA PRO A 89 16.62 -8.58 -2.32
C PRO A 89 15.69 -7.36 -2.37
N PRO A 90 15.71 -6.47 -1.36
CA PRO A 90 14.69 -5.43 -1.20
C PRO A 90 14.58 -4.47 -2.40
N VAL A 91 15.73 -4.15 -3.04
CA VAL A 91 15.76 -3.29 -4.23
C VAL A 91 15.01 -3.94 -5.38
N GLU A 92 15.26 -5.22 -5.62
CA GLU A 92 14.64 -5.99 -6.70
C GLU A 92 13.15 -6.27 -6.43
N ALA A 93 12.81 -6.65 -5.19
CA ALA A 93 11.42 -6.84 -4.78
C ALA A 93 10.60 -5.54 -4.96
N ASN A 94 11.19 -4.40 -4.57
CA ASN A 94 10.54 -3.11 -4.74
C ASN A 94 10.41 -2.73 -6.23
N LEU A 95 11.42 -3.04 -7.05
CA LEU A 95 11.35 -2.83 -8.49
C LEU A 95 10.22 -3.64 -9.13
N VAL A 96 10.07 -4.92 -8.76
CA VAL A 96 8.95 -5.75 -9.20
C VAL A 96 7.61 -5.18 -8.73
N ASN A 97 7.54 -4.71 -7.49
CA ASN A 97 6.34 -4.04 -6.99
C ASN A 97 6.00 -2.78 -7.80
N TYR A 98 6.98 -2.05 -8.33
CA TYR A 98 6.75 -0.89 -9.21
C TYR A 98 6.14 -1.23 -10.58
N LEU A 99 5.80 -2.48 -10.86
CA LEU A 99 4.95 -2.85 -12.00
C LEU A 99 3.49 -2.37 -11.85
N TRP A 100 3.05 -1.93 -10.68
CA TRP A 100 1.66 -1.52 -10.47
C TRP A 100 1.17 -0.40 -11.41
N PRO A 101 1.96 0.63 -11.82
CA PRO A 101 1.49 1.61 -12.79
C PRO A 101 1.27 0.99 -14.18
N LEU A 102 2.14 0.06 -14.59
CA LEU A 102 1.97 -0.68 -15.84
C LEU A 102 0.70 -1.54 -15.81
N PHE A 103 0.46 -2.24 -14.70
CA PHE A 103 -0.79 -3.00 -14.51
C PHE A 103 -2.02 -2.09 -14.54
N ILE A 104 -1.98 -0.88 -13.97
CA ILE A 104 -3.09 0.09 -14.07
C ILE A 104 -3.38 0.41 -15.54
N VAL A 105 -2.36 0.71 -16.34
CA VAL A 105 -2.54 1.05 -17.76
C VAL A 105 -3.12 -0.11 -18.55
N VAL A 106 -2.60 -1.32 -18.36
CA VAL A 106 -3.03 -2.51 -19.11
C VAL A 106 -4.43 -2.99 -18.68
N LEU A 107 -4.74 -2.90 -17.38
CA LEU A 107 -6.03 -3.37 -16.84
C LEU A 107 -7.13 -2.31 -16.90
N ALA A 108 -6.79 -1.04 -17.11
CA ALA A 108 -7.80 0.03 -17.16
C ALA A 108 -8.94 -0.24 -18.17
N PRO A 109 -8.69 -0.71 -19.42
CA PRO A 109 -9.76 -1.01 -20.36
C PRO A 109 -10.66 -2.17 -19.94
N VAL A 110 -10.12 -3.10 -19.15
CA VAL A 110 -10.87 -4.26 -18.66
C VAL A 110 -11.75 -3.87 -17.46
N VAL A 111 -11.20 -3.00 -16.59
CA VAL A 111 -11.86 -2.65 -15.34
C VAL A 111 -12.77 -1.43 -15.50
N LEU A 112 -12.38 -0.43 -16.31
CA LEU A 112 -13.11 0.84 -16.44
C LEU A 112 -13.88 0.92 -17.76
N PRO A 113 -15.20 1.09 -17.75
CA PRO A 113 -15.99 1.26 -18.97
C PRO A 113 -15.55 2.48 -19.77
N GLY A 114 -15.46 2.33 -21.09
CA GLY A 114 -15.15 3.43 -22.00
C GLY A 114 -13.68 3.85 -22.07
N VAL A 115 -12.80 3.19 -21.32
CA VAL A 115 -11.35 3.41 -21.41
C VAL A 115 -10.77 2.50 -22.49
N ALA A 116 -10.08 3.07 -23.48
CA ALA A 116 -9.40 2.32 -24.52
C ALA A 116 -7.89 2.30 -24.29
N LEU A 117 -7.29 1.13 -24.41
CA LEU A 117 -5.83 1.00 -24.44
C LEU A 117 -5.28 1.51 -25.77
N ARG A 118 -4.37 2.47 -25.70
CA ARG A 118 -3.69 3.02 -26.90
C ARG A 118 -2.18 2.81 -26.75
N VAL A 119 -1.51 2.57 -27.87
CA VAL A 119 -0.06 2.37 -27.90
C VAL A 119 0.72 3.44 -27.11
N PRO A 120 0.40 4.76 -27.22
CA PRO A 120 1.10 5.77 -26.43
C PRO A 120 1.01 5.56 -24.90
N HIS A 121 -0.11 5.03 -24.40
CA HIS A 121 -0.26 4.76 -22.97
C HIS A 121 0.69 3.66 -22.50
N VAL A 122 0.81 2.59 -23.29
CA VAL A 122 1.73 1.47 -23.00
C VAL A 122 3.18 1.94 -23.07
N VAL A 123 3.53 2.68 -24.13
CA VAL A 123 4.89 3.23 -24.28
C VAL A 123 5.24 4.15 -23.11
N ALA A 124 4.33 5.06 -22.72
CA ALA A 124 4.55 5.96 -21.58
C ALA A 124 4.73 5.18 -20.27
N ALA A 125 3.93 4.14 -20.04
CA ALA A 125 4.04 3.30 -18.85
C ALA A 125 5.37 2.51 -18.83
N LEU A 126 5.79 1.97 -19.95
CA LEU A 126 7.09 1.27 -20.08
C LEU A 126 8.27 2.22 -19.87
N LEU A 127 8.21 3.44 -20.44
CA LEU A 127 9.24 4.46 -20.22
C LEU A 127 9.29 4.90 -18.77
N GLY A 128 8.13 5.09 -18.13
CA GLY A 128 8.04 5.41 -16.70
C GLY A 128 8.62 4.31 -15.82
N PHE A 129 8.26 3.05 -16.11
CA PHE A 129 8.84 1.89 -15.42
C PHE A 129 10.34 1.79 -15.63
N GLY A 130 10.82 1.95 -16.88
CA GLY A 130 12.25 1.92 -17.19
C GLY A 130 13.02 3.02 -16.47
N GLY A 131 12.48 4.23 -16.42
CA GLY A 131 13.06 5.35 -15.67
C GLY A 131 13.12 5.06 -14.16
N ALA A 132 12.05 4.52 -13.58
CA ALA A 132 12.03 4.10 -12.18
C ALA A 132 13.05 2.96 -11.92
N ALA A 133 13.14 1.99 -12.82
CA ALA A 133 14.10 0.91 -12.74
C ALA A 133 15.54 1.43 -12.70
N ILE A 134 15.90 2.34 -13.61
CA ILE A 134 17.22 2.98 -13.65
C ILE A 134 17.49 3.74 -12.34
N ALA A 135 16.52 4.51 -11.85
CA ALA A 135 16.66 5.29 -10.63
C ALA A 135 16.82 4.40 -9.38
N ILE A 136 16.07 3.29 -9.30
CA ILE A 136 16.11 2.35 -8.16
C ILE A 136 17.38 1.53 -8.16
N VAL A 137 17.77 0.99 -9.30
CA VAL A 137 18.99 0.19 -9.45
C VAL A 137 20.22 1.06 -9.25
N GLY A 138 20.26 2.26 -9.84
CA GLY A 138 21.26 3.29 -9.56
C GLY A 138 22.71 2.80 -9.70
N GLY A 139 22.98 1.90 -10.66
CA GLY A 139 24.30 1.31 -10.86
C GLY A 139 24.65 0.19 -9.86
N ARG A 140 23.72 -0.25 -9.01
CA ARG A 140 23.90 -1.43 -8.15
C ARG A 140 23.82 -2.70 -8.99
N GLU A 141 24.64 -3.68 -8.66
CA GLU A 141 24.52 -5.01 -9.24
C GLU A 141 23.22 -5.67 -8.72
N LEU A 142 22.42 -6.18 -9.65
CA LEU A 142 21.31 -7.04 -9.30
C LEU A 142 21.83 -8.43 -8.95
N SER A 143 21.18 -9.12 -8.02
CA SER A 143 21.62 -10.44 -7.55
C SER A 143 21.69 -11.49 -8.67
N GLY A 144 20.93 -11.26 -9.75
CA GLY A 144 20.81 -12.20 -10.88
C GLY A 144 20.17 -13.54 -10.53
N THR A 145 19.74 -13.73 -9.28
CA THR A 145 19.10 -14.96 -8.80
C THR A 145 17.59 -14.81 -8.79
N LEU A 146 16.88 -15.84 -9.23
CA LEU A 146 15.41 -15.89 -9.13
C LEU A 146 15.02 -16.15 -7.67
N ALA A 147 14.66 -15.10 -6.97
CA ALA A 147 14.11 -15.21 -5.62
C ALA A 147 12.59 -15.40 -5.66
N TRP A 148 12.07 -16.34 -4.88
CA TRP A 148 10.63 -16.60 -4.86
C TRP A 148 9.81 -15.39 -4.37
N GLY A 149 10.42 -14.48 -3.60
CA GLY A 149 9.80 -13.24 -3.16
C GLY A 149 9.37 -12.30 -4.29
N TYR A 150 9.80 -12.50 -5.53
CA TYR A 150 9.31 -11.73 -6.68
C TYR A 150 7.85 -12.07 -7.02
N ILE A 151 7.39 -13.29 -6.72
CA ILE A 151 5.99 -13.68 -6.92
C ILE A 151 5.06 -12.84 -6.04
N PRO A 152 5.21 -12.78 -4.71
CA PRO A 152 4.40 -11.90 -3.88
C PRO A 152 4.61 -10.40 -4.19
N ALA A 153 5.78 -9.96 -4.66
CA ALA A 153 5.98 -8.58 -5.11
C ALA A 153 5.11 -8.24 -6.33
N ALA A 154 5.08 -9.11 -7.34
CA ALA A 154 4.23 -8.95 -8.52
C ALA A 154 2.74 -9.04 -8.17
N ALA A 155 2.37 -9.94 -7.27
CA ALA A 155 1.00 -10.06 -6.77
C ALA A 155 0.57 -8.81 -5.99
N ALA A 156 1.44 -8.23 -5.16
CA ALA A 156 1.20 -6.95 -4.50
C ALA A 156 0.96 -5.83 -5.52
N ALA A 157 1.81 -5.72 -6.54
CA ALA A 157 1.63 -4.76 -7.63
C ALA A 157 0.29 -4.92 -8.35
N PHE A 158 -0.13 -6.15 -8.63
CA PHE A 158 -1.42 -6.46 -9.24
C PHE A 158 -2.60 -6.07 -8.33
N ILE A 159 -2.51 -6.37 -7.03
CA ILE A 159 -3.54 -5.98 -6.05
C ILE A 159 -3.65 -4.47 -5.98
N TRP A 160 -2.54 -3.75 -5.90
CA TRP A 160 -2.56 -2.29 -5.84
C TRP A 160 -3.16 -1.68 -7.10
N ALA A 161 -2.83 -2.20 -8.28
CA ALA A 161 -3.37 -1.74 -9.55
C ALA A 161 -4.89 -1.98 -9.65
N THR A 162 -5.34 -3.19 -9.33
CA THR A 162 -6.77 -3.52 -9.36
C THR A 162 -7.56 -2.78 -8.30
N TYR A 163 -7.06 -2.66 -7.08
CA TYR A 163 -7.63 -1.81 -6.03
C TYR A 163 -7.82 -0.37 -6.53
N SER A 164 -6.75 0.24 -7.07
CA SER A 164 -6.78 1.62 -7.57
C SER A 164 -7.78 1.84 -8.70
N LEU A 165 -7.94 0.88 -9.60
CA LEU A 165 -8.94 0.93 -10.65
C LEU A 165 -10.36 0.71 -10.11
N MET A 166 -10.54 -0.22 -9.20
CA MET A 166 -11.86 -0.55 -8.64
C MET A 166 -12.40 0.54 -7.72
N THR A 167 -11.54 1.34 -7.07
CA THR A 167 -11.98 2.52 -6.30
C THR A 167 -12.71 3.55 -7.18
N LYS A 168 -12.43 3.59 -8.48
CA LYS A 168 -13.19 4.43 -9.44
C LYS A 168 -14.60 3.91 -9.75
N ARG A 169 -14.94 2.69 -9.34
CA ARG A 169 -16.22 2.03 -9.60
C ARG A 169 -17.14 1.95 -8.38
N VAL A 170 -16.63 2.25 -7.20
CA VAL A 170 -17.43 2.31 -5.98
C VAL A 170 -17.93 3.72 -5.73
N THR A 171 -19.02 3.84 -4.97
CA THR A 171 -19.53 5.13 -4.52
C THR A 171 -18.45 5.87 -3.73
N ALA A 172 -18.33 7.18 -3.93
CA ALA A 172 -17.42 8.01 -3.15
C ALA A 172 -17.68 7.81 -1.64
N PHE A 173 -16.63 7.72 -0.87
CA PHE A 173 -16.64 7.52 0.57
C PHE A 173 -15.80 8.60 1.26
N PRO A 174 -16.07 8.91 2.54
CA PRO A 174 -15.28 9.91 3.24
C PRO A 174 -13.85 9.40 3.49
N THR A 175 -12.86 10.28 3.48
CA THR A 175 -11.44 9.98 3.75
C THR A 175 -11.25 9.19 5.05
N THR A 176 -12.09 9.44 6.08
CA THR A 176 -12.09 8.67 7.33
C THR A 176 -12.39 7.18 7.16
N ALA A 177 -13.01 6.76 6.04
CA ALA A 177 -13.22 5.35 5.74
C ALA A 177 -11.90 4.57 5.57
N ILE A 178 -10.81 5.24 5.19
CA ILE A 178 -9.46 4.67 5.16
C ILE A 178 -9.09 4.12 6.55
N GLY A 179 -9.45 4.83 7.61
CA GLY A 179 -9.27 4.35 8.98
C GLY A 179 -10.03 3.06 9.28
N LEU A 180 -11.26 2.93 8.77
CA LEU A 180 -12.02 1.69 8.91
C LEU A 180 -11.37 0.54 8.11
N PHE A 181 -10.92 0.81 6.88
CA PHE A 181 -10.20 -0.19 6.09
C PHE A 181 -8.94 -0.67 6.82
N GLY A 182 -8.16 0.27 7.37
CA GLY A 182 -6.96 -0.05 8.16
C GLY A 182 -7.28 -0.84 9.42
N LEU A 183 -8.31 -0.45 10.17
CA LEU A 183 -8.72 -1.14 11.39
C LEU A 183 -9.17 -2.57 11.12
N VAL A 184 -10.05 -2.78 10.14
CA VAL A 184 -10.56 -4.12 9.79
C VAL A 184 -9.44 -4.99 9.20
N SER A 185 -8.63 -4.43 8.30
CA SER A 185 -7.47 -5.13 7.71
C SER A 185 -6.44 -5.49 8.78
N GLY A 186 -6.19 -4.59 9.70
CA GLY A 186 -5.28 -4.81 10.82
C GLY A 186 -5.76 -5.89 11.78
N ALA A 187 -7.05 -5.85 12.15
CA ALA A 187 -7.64 -6.88 13.01
C ALA A 187 -7.62 -8.26 12.34
N LEU A 188 -7.95 -8.34 11.04
CA LEU A 188 -7.87 -9.56 10.24
C LEU A 188 -6.42 -10.09 10.20
N SER A 189 -5.45 -9.18 10.01
CA SER A 189 -4.04 -9.54 9.98
C SER A 189 -3.56 -10.08 11.32
N LEU A 190 -3.94 -9.46 12.44
CA LEU A 190 -3.61 -9.99 13.76
C LEU A 190 -4.25 -11.35 14.04
N LEU A 191 -5.47 -11.58 13.57
CA LEU A 191 -6.09 -12.89 13.64
C LEU A 191 -5.29 -13.94 12.87
N CYS A 192 -4.86 -13.60 11.63
CA CYS A 192 -3.99 -14.46 10.84
C CYS A 192 -2.64 -14.71 11.54
N HIS A 193 -2.06 -13.69 12.17
CA HIS A 193 -0.84 -13.86 12.96
C HIS A 193 -1.00 -14.91 14.07
N VAL A 194 -2.05 -14.77 14.88
CA VAL A 194 -2.29 -15.72 16.00
C VAL A 194 -2.48 -17.16 15.51
N LEU A 195 -3.06 -17.35 14.32
CA LEU A 195 -3.37 -18.66 13.78
C LEU A 195 -2.23 -19.30 12.97
N LEU A 196 -1.37 -18.47 12.33
CA LEU A 196 -0.47 -18.93 11.27
C LEU A 196 1.01 -18.59 11.49
N GLU A 197 1.33 -17.69 12.41
CA GLU A 197 2.70 -17.22 12.60
C GLU A 197 3.18 -17.52 14.04
N PRO A 198 4.50 -17.68 14.23
CA PRO A 198 5.07 -17.84 15.56
C PRO A 198 4.96 -16.53 16.36
N SER A 199 4.81 -16.64 17.67
CA SER A 199 4.89 -15.48 18.58
C SER A 199 6.30 -14.93 18.59
N VAL A 200 6.43 -13.61 18.62
CA VAL A 200 7.71 -12.90 18.72
C VAL A 200 7.62 -11.82 19.80
N THR A 201 8.75 -11.55 20.45
CA THR A 201 8.86 -10.45 21.42
C THR A 201 9.33 -9.20 20.71
N LEU A 202 8.52 -8.14 20.74
CA LEU A 202 8.85 -6.85 20.18
C LEU A 202 9.68 -6.03 21.17
N GLN A 203 10.76 -5.43 20.67
CA GLN A 203 11.60 -4.52 21.43
C GLN A 203 11.05 -3.06 21.39
N ALA A 204 11.54 -2.20 22.26
CA ALA A 204 11.14 -0.79 22.28
C ALA A 204 11.42 -0.09 20.92
N ARG A 205 12.52 -0.45 20.26
CA ARG A 205 12.84 0.05 18.92
C ARG A 205 11.81 -0.38 17.87
N ASP A 206 11.31 -1.62 17.95
CA ASP A 206 10.32 -2.13 17.01
C ASP A 206 9.01 -1.33 17.13
N TRP A 207 8.56 -1.06 18.34
CA TRP A 207 7.37 -0.25 18.58
C TRP A 207 7.49 1.16 17.98
N SER A 208 8.66 1.79 18.09
CA SER A 208 8.88 3.11 17.50
C SER A 208 8.85 3.06 15.97
N LEU A 209 9.47 2.05 15.35
CA LEU A 209 9.43 1.86 13.90
C LEU A 209 8.04 1.49 13.39
N LEU A 210 7.30 0.63 14.13
CA LEU A 210 5.91 0.30 13.83
C LEU A 210 4.99 1.54 13.89
N ALA A 211 5.22 2.42 14.89
CA ALA A 211 4.48 3.68 14.98
C ALA A 211 4.77 4.61 13.79
N VAL A 212 6.04 4.76 13.42
CA VAL A 212 6.44 5.56 12.24
C VAL A 212 5.85 4.97 10.96
N LEU A 213 5.95 3.65 10.78
CA LEU A 213 5.42 2.95 9.61
C LEU A 213 3.88 3.06 9.54
N GLY A 214 3.19 2.89 10.67
CA GLY A 214 1.74 2.96 10.75
C GLY A 214 1.20 4.38 10.56
N LEU A 215 1.71 5.36 11.30
CA LEU A 215 1.24 6.76 11.19
C LEU A 215 1.69 7.45 9.90
N GLY A 216 2.83 7.06 9.35
CA GLY A 216 3.37 7.61 8.11
C GLY A 216 2.83 6.90 6.86
N PRO A 217 3.58 5.92 6.28
CA PRO A 217 3.23 5.31 5.00
C PRO A 217 1.89 4.57 4.97
N LEU A 218 1.50 3.89 6.06
CA LEU A 218 0.28 3.09 6.11
C LEU A 218 -0.97 3.84 6.61
N GLY A 219 -0.79 5.05 7.12
CA GLY A 219 -1.86 5.93 7.58
C GLY A 219 -1.80 7.29 6.90
N GLY A 220 -0.95 8.18 7.39
CA GLY A 220 -0.87 9.56 6.95
C GLY A 220 -0.79 9.77 5.45
N ALA A 221 -0.03 8.92 4.75
CA ALA A 221 0.09 8.99 3.29
C ALA A 221 -1.27 8.83 2.59
N PHE A 222 -2.11 7.90 3.06
CA PHE A 222 -3.45 7.69 2.48
C PHE A 222 -4.40 8.86 2.74
N TYR A 223 -4.33 9.46 3.96
CA TYR A 223 -5.15 10.63 4.28
C TYR A 223 -4.72 11.89 3.53
N LEU A 224 -3.42 12.01 3.19
CA LEU A 224 -2.91 13.11 2.38
C LEU A 224 -3.25 12.94 0.89
N TRP A 225 -3.37 11.70 0.43
CA TRP A 225 -3.59 11.39 -0.99
C TRP A 225 -5.06 11.53 -1.40
N ASP A 226 -6.02 11.26 -0.52
CA ASP A 226 -7.46 11.27 -0.77
C ASP A 226 -8.03 12.71 -0.71
#